data_8b8df66e4fde04f05651bfe08425b718
#
_entry.id   8b8df66e4fde04f05651bfe08425b718
#
_cell.length_a   1.000
_cell.length_b   1.000
_cell.length_c   1.000
_cell.angle_alpha   90.00
_cell.angle_beta   90.00
_cell.angle_gamma   90.00
#
_symmetry.space_group_name_H-M   'P 1'
#
loop_
_entity.id
_entity.type
_entity.pdbx_description
1 polymer ?
#
loop_
_entity_poly.entity_id
_entity_poly.type
_entity_poly.pdbx_seq_one_letter_code
_entity_poly.pdbx_strand_id
1 'polypeptide(L)'
;MSGHSKWHNIQKTKGAQDAKRAAAFTKIAKELIVAVKEGGGITDPANNSRLATVITKAKAANMPNDNIKRCLEKAAGAGGGDNYETITYEGYGPGGVAVIVETMTDNRNRTAGSMRHHFDKFGGNLGASGCVSWSFDKKGVLVIDNEDGDYDEEEVMMDAMDAGADDFEAEDDVFTIYTLPDDFNDVVANLSKYTFASAQIEMVPQNYQKLDNEDQIKLMEKLIDVMEDDDDVQNVWHNWDQD
;
A
#
# COMPACT_ATOMS: atom_id res chain seq x y z
N MET A 1 -12.03 -1.38 11.73
CA MET A 1 -11.77 0.07 11.57
C MET A 1 -10.61 0.38 10.63
N SER A 2 -9.48 -0.32 10.61
CA SER A 2 -8.43 -0.06 9.59
C SER A 2 -8.84 -0.51 8.18
N GLY A 3 -9.66 -1.54 8.07
CA GLY A 3 -10.22 -2.02 6.80
C GLY A 3 -11.09 -0.98 6.09
N HIS A 4 -11.90 -0.21 6.81
CA HIS A 4 -12.82 0.78 6.24
C HIS A 4 -12.10 1.90 5.48
N SER A 5 -11.07 2.51 6.05
CA SER A 5 -10.29 3.56 5.35
C SER A 5 -9.65 3.01 4.08
N LYS A 6 -9.13 1.80 4.15
CA LYS A 6 -8.53 1.13 2.99
C LYS A 6 -9.58 0.75 1.95
N TRP A 7 -10.69 0.17 2.39
CA TRP A 7 -11.79 -0.22 1.51
C TRP A 7 -12.43 0.99 0.82
N HIS A 8 -12.67 2.07 1.55
CA HIS A 8 -13.18 3.31 0.98
C HIS A 8 -12.24 3.84 -0.14
N ASN A 9 -10.94 3.78 0.06
CA ASN A 9 -9.96 4.14 -0.96
C ASN A 9 -9.96 3.16 -2.15
N ILE A 10 -10.13 1.86 -1.91
CA ILE A 10 -10.26 0.83 -2.95
C ILE A 10 -11.54 1.06 -3.76
N GLN A 11 -12.68 1.33 -3.12
CA GLN A 11 -13.95 1.65 -3.81
C GLN A 11 -13.85 2.93 -4.63
N LYS A 12 -13.23 3.99 -4.11
CA LYS A 12 -12.96 5.21 -4.89
C LYS A 12 -12.15 4.92 -6.16
N THR A 13 -11.24 3.94 -6.10
CA THR A 13 -10.42 3.54 -7.26
C THR A 13 -11.11 2.55 -8.18
N LYS A 14 -12.07 1.73 -7.69
CA LYS A 14 -12.84 0.76 -8.48
C LYS A 14 -13.70 1.44 -9.58
N GLY A 15 -14.17 2.69 -9.31
CA GLY A 15 -14.86 3.55 -10.29
C GLY A 15 -13.98 4.53 -11.04
N ALA A 16 -12.68 4.55 -10.80
CA ALA A 16 -11.79 5.55 -11.37
C ALA A 16 -11.31 5.16 -12.76
N GLN A 17 -11.42 6.14 -13.65
CA GLN A 17 -11.06 6.12 -15.05
C GLN A 17 -9.67 5.51 -15.33
N ASP A 18 -9.45 5.06 -16.56
CA ASP A 18 -8.23 4.43 -17.07
C ASP A 18 -6.91 5.13 -16.69
N ALA A 19 -6.95 6.46 -16.47
CA ALA A 19 -5.78 7.24 -16.05
C ALA A 19 -5.26 6.86 -14.64
N LYS A 20 -6.16 6.68 -13.65
CA LYS A 20 -5.75 6.27 -12.28
C LYS A 20 -5.21 4.84 -12.27
N ARG A 21 -5.79 3.96 -13.09
CA ARG A 21 -5.28 2.60 -13.26
C ARG A 21 -3.89 2.59 -13.89
N ALA A 22 -3.65 3.42 -14.90
CA ALA A 22 -2.34 3.56 -15.53
C ALA A 22 -1.28 4.09 -14.56
N ALA A 23 -1.62 5.09 -13.72
CA ALA A 23 -0.75 5.60 -12.67
C ALA A 23 -0.38 4.51 -11.64
N ALA A 24 -1.39 3.74 -11.16
CA ALA A 24 -1.15 2.62 -10.25
C ALA A 24 -0.21 1.57 -10.87
N PHE A 25 -0.39 1.22 -12.14
CA PHE A 25 0.51 0.28 -12.83
C PHE A 25 1.93 0.83 -12.96
N THR A 26 2.10 2.14 -13.15
CA THR A 26 3.42 2.78 -13.20
C THR A 26 4.13 2.67 -11.85
N LYS A 27 3.42 2.90 -10.74
CA LYS A 27 3.95 2.75 -9.39
C LYS A 27 4.37 1.30 -9.11
N ILE A 28 3.50 0.33 -9.40
CA ILE A 28 3.80 -1.10 -9.25
C ILE A 28 4.99 -1.51 -10.14
N ALA A 29 5.10 -0.97 -11.35
CA ALA A 29 6.24 -1.26 -12.23
C ALA A 29 7.58 -0.79 -11.63
N LYS A 30 7.62 0.37 -10.96
CA LYS A 30 8.80 0.83 -10.20
C LYS A 30 9.14 -0.16 -9.07
N GLU A 31 8.14 -0.60 -8.30
CA GLU A 31 8.32 -1.56 -7.20
C GLU A 31 8.88 -2.90 -7.72
N LEU A 32 8.39 -3.43 -8.84
CA LEU A 32 8.89 -4.65 -9.47
C LEU A 32 10.39 -4.51 -9.85
N ILE A 33 10.76 -3.39 -10.46
CA ILE A 33 12.15 -3.11 -10.85
C ILE A 33 13.07 -3.07 -9.63
N VAL A 34 12.64 -2.37 -8.56
CA VAL A 34 13.43 -2.27 -7.33
C VAL A 34 13.54 -3.61 -6.63
N ALA A 35 12.45 -4.39 -6.55
CA ALA A 35 12.46 -5.71 -5.94
C ALA A 35 13.44 -6.68 -6.64
N VAL A 36 13.54 -6.64 -7.96
CA VAL A 36 14.52 -7.42 -8.72
C VAL A 36 15.95 -6.94 -8.42
N LYS A 37 16.20 -5.62 -8.42
CA LYS A 37 17.53 -5.06 -8.15
C LYS A 37 18.02 -5.39 -6.75
N GLU A 38 17.20 -5.17 -5.73
CA GLU A 38 17.55 -5.48 -4.34
C GLU A 38 17.69 -6.98 -4.08
N GLY A 39 16.96 -7.81 -4.84
CA GLY A 39 17.13 -9.25 -4.86
C GLY A 39 18.33 -9.75 -5.69
N GLY A 40 19.28 -8.86 -6.03
CA GLY A 40 20.49 -9.25 -6.78
C GLY A 40 20.24 -9.64 -8.24
N GLY A 41 19.18 -9.13 -8.87
CA GLY A 41 18.79 -9.44 -10.23
C GLY A 41 17.92 -10.70 -10.37
N ILE A 42 17.48 -11.30 -9.27
CA ILE A 42 16.65 -12.49 -9.28
C ILE A 42 15.22 -12.12 -9.69
N THR A 43 14.77 -12.67 -10.82
CA THR A 43 13.42 -12.47 -11.39
C THR A 43 12.44 -13.60 -11.07
N ASP A 44 12.91 -14.65 -10.42
CA ASP A 44 12.06 -15.76 -9.95
C ASP A 44 11.51 -15.43 -8.56
N PRO A 45 10.17 -15.28 -8.41
CA PRO A 45 9.56 -14.98 -7.11
C PRO A 45 9.78 -16.07 -6.05
N ALA A 46 10.02 -17.32 -6.44
CA ALA A 46 10.32 -18.40 -5.51
C ALA A 46 11.67 -18.18 -4.78
N ASN A 47 12.56 -17.40 -5.36
CA ASN A 47 13.89 -17.08 -4.85
C ASN A 47 14.05 -15.60 -4.45
N ASN A 48 12.97 -14.82 -4.51
CA ASN A 48 12.95 -13.40 -4.17
C ASN A 48 11.61 -13.05 -3.49
N SER A 49 11.59 -13.14 -2.16
CA SER A 49 10.39 -12.92 -1.33
C SER A 49 9.78 -11.53 -1.56
N ARG A 50 10.60 -10.46 -1.65
CA ARG A 50 10.11 -9.12 -1.95
C ARG A 50 9.42 -9.05 -3.30
N LEU A 51 9.99 -9.69 -4.32
CA LEU A 51 9.38 -9.77 -5.64
C LEU A 51 8.06 -10.53 -5.61
N ALA A 52 7.97 -11.63 -4.86
CA ALA A 52 6.73 -12.39 -4.67
C ALA A 52 5.62 -11.49 -4.11
N THR A 53 5.92 -10.73 -3.06
CA THR A 53 4.99 -9.75 -2.47
C THR A 53 4.50 -8.71 -3.48
N VAL A 54 5.41 -8.11 -4.27
CA VAL A 54 5.05 -7.11 -5.28
C VAL A 54 4.24 -7.72 -6.43
N ILE A 55 4.52 -8.95 -6.83
CA ILE A 55 3.71 -9.67 -7.84
C ILE A 55 2.30 -9.94 -7.31
N THR A 56 2.14 -10.29 -6.04
CA THR A 56 0.83 -10.44 -5.40
C THR A 56 0.04 -9.12 -5.43
N LYS A 57 0.66 -8.01 -5.04
CA LYS A 57 0.09 -6.66 -5.14
C LYS A 57 -0.33 -6.34 -6.59
N ALA A 58 0.52 -6.65 -7.56
CA ALA A 58 0.24 -6.39 -8.97
C ALA A 58 -0.98 -7.19 -9.48
N LYS A 59 -1.10 -8.45 -9.07
CA LYS A 59 -2.25 -9.30 -9.42
C LYS A 59 -3.54 -8.80 -8.77
N ALA A 60 -3.51 -8.44 -7.49
CA ALA A 60 -4.67 -7.86 -6.79
C ALA A 60 -5.13 -6.55 -7.45
N ALA A 61 -4.19 -5.73 -7.97
CA ALA A 61 -4.49 -4.53 -8.76
C ALA A 61 -4.93 -4.84 -10.20
N ASN A 62 -5.11 -6.11 -10.59
CA ASN A 62 -5.46 -6.55 -11.95
C ASN A 62 -4.45 -6.09 -13.03
N MET A 63 -3.16 -6.02 -12.69
CA MET A 63 -2.10 -5.74 -13.67
C MET A 63 -1.92 -6.94 -14.60
N PRO A 64 -1.95 -6.75 -15.95
CA PRO A 64 -1.80 -7.85 -16.88
C PRO A 64 -0.44 -8.57 -16.72
N ASN A 65 -0.44 -9.90 -16.82
CA ASN A 65 0.77 -10.71 -16.69
C ASN A 65 1.89 -10.32 -17.68
N ASP A 66 1.52 -9.89 -18.89
CA ASP A 66 2.48 -9.40 -19.90
C ASP A 66 3.18 -8.11 -19.46
N ASN A 67 2.50 -7.26 -18.69
CA ASN A 67 3.10 -6.04 -18.13
C ASN A 67 4.10 -6.40 -17.02
N ILE A 68 3.71 -7.31 -16.12
CA ILE A 68 4.61 -7.84 -15.08
C ILE A 68 5.87 -8.41 -15.73
N LYS A 69 5.70 -9.32 -16.70
CA LYS A 69 6.81 -9.96 -17.41
C LYS A 69 7.75 -8.94 -18.06
N ARG A 70 7.22 -7.94 -18.76
CA ARG A 70 8.03 -6.87 -19.36
C ARG A 70 8.83 -6.06 -18.34
N CYS A 71 8.25 -5.79 -17.16
CA CYS A 71 8.97 -5.11 -16.07
C CYS A 71 10.14 -5.97 -15.56
N LEU A 72 9.95 -7.27 -15.39
CA LEU A 72 11.00 -8.20 -14.93
C LEU A 72 12.13 -8.32 -15.97
N GLU A 73 11.78 -8.43 -17.25
CA GLU A 73 12.77 -8.48 -18.35
C GLU A 73 13.60 -7.17 -18.42
N LYS A 74 12.93 -6.01 -18.27
CA LYS A 74 13.62 -4.71 -18.20
C LYS A 74 14.55 -4.62 -16.99
N ALA A 75 14.12 -5.11 -15.84
CA ALA A 75 14.93 -5.07 -14.61
C ALA A 75 16.14 -6.00 -14.66
N ALA A 76 16.03 -7.16 -15.32
CA ALA A 76 17.12 -8.14 -15.50
C ALA A 76 18.14 -7.72 -16.56
N GLY A 77 17.79 -6.81 -17.48
CA GLY A 77 18.66 -6.38 -18.57
C GLY A 77 19.88 -5.58 -18.12
N ALA A 78 20.99 -5.72 -18.83
CA ALA A 78 22.28 -5.07 -18.53
C ALA A 78 22.28 -3.52 -18.60
N GLY A 79 21.18 -2.90 -19.07
CA GLY A 79 20.95 -1.45 -19.09
C GLY A 79 20.22 -0.92 -17.87
N GLY A 80 20.14 -1.73 -16.83
CA GLY A 80 19.45 -1.58 -15.58
C GLY A 80 18.72 -0.25 -15.38
N GLY A 81 17.41 -0.26 -15.54
CA GLY A 81 16.50 0.88 -15.39
C GLY A 81 16.89 1.87 -14.31
N ASP A 82 16.23 2.99 -14.31
CA ASP A 82 16.46 4.12 -13.41
C ASP A 82 16.86 3.71 -11.98
N ASN A 83 17.83 4.39 -11.40
CA ASN A 83 18.33 4.12 -10.05
C ASN A 83 17.34 4.67 -9.03
N TYR A 84 16.19 3.97 -8.89
CA TYR A 84 15.24 4.30 -7.83
C TYR A 84 15.79 3.91 -6.46
N GLU A 85 15.61 4.81 -5.49
CA GLU A 85 15.81 4.55 -4.07
C GLU A 85 14.46 4.68 -3.34
N THR A 86 14.22 3.81 -2.37
CA THR A 86 13.05 3.90 -1.49
C THR A 86 13.38 4.82 -0.33
N ILE A 87 12.53 5.84 -0.10
CA ILE A 87 12.69 6.80 0.99
C ILE A 87 11.34 6.92 1.70
N THR A 88 11.37 6.80 3.02
CA THR A 88 10.19 7.03 3.87
C THR A 88 10.24 8.42 4.47
N TYR A 89 9.16 9.17 4.31
CA TYR A 89 8.94 10.46 4.94
C TYR A 89 7.86 10.32 6.00
N GLU A 90 8.04 11.02 7.12
CA GLU A 90 7.15 10.98 8.25
C GLU A 90 6.76 12.39 8.68
N GLY A 91 5.55 12.57 9.13
CA GLY A 91 5.08 13.87 9.57
C GLY A 91 3.68 13.84 10.17
N TYR A 92 3.20 15.01 10.45
CA TYR A 92 1.83 15.20 10.94
C TYR A 92 1.03 16.02 9.94
N GLY A 93 -0.14 15.53 9.59
CA GLY A 93 -1.15 16.26 8.83
C GLY A 93 -1.99 17.18 9.71
N PRO A 94 -3.02 17.83 9.12
CA PRO A 94 -3.99 18.64 9.86
C PRO A 94 -4.56 17.89 11.07
N GLY A 95 -4.74 18.62 12.17
CA GLY A 95 -5.29 18.05 13.41
C GLY A 95 -4.38 17.06 14.14
N GLY A 96 -3.11 16.95 13.73
CA GLY A 96 -2.15 16.04 14.36
C GLY A 96 -2.23 14.59 13.89
N VAL A 97 -2.88 14.34 12.75
CA VAL A 97 -2.91 13.02 12.12
C VAL A 97 -1.49 12.60 11.77
N ALA A 98 -1.06 11.45 12.24
CA ALA A 98 0.22 10.86 11.89
C ALA A 98 0.18 10.35 10.43
N VAL A 99 1.21 10.69 9.64
CA VAL A 99 1.31 10.33 8.22
C VAL A 99 2.68 9.76 7.92
N ILE A 100 2.69 8.60 7.26
CA ILE A 100 3.89 7.97 6.69
C ILE A 100 3.73 7.95 5.17
N VAL A 101 4.74 8.39 4.45
CA VAL A 101 4.78 8.41 3.00
C VAL A 101 5.99 7.61 2.51
N GLU A 102 5.74 6.50 1.84
CA GLU A 102 6.79 5.75 1.16
C GLU A 102 6.94 6.26 -0.27
N THR A 103 8.15 6.61 -0.63
CA THR A 103 8.45 7.12 -1.97
C THR A 103 9.50 6.24 -2.65
N MET A 104 9.48 6.26 -3.97
CA MET A 104 10.45 5.57 -4.82
C MET A 104 10.89 6.53 -5.92
N THR A 105 12.10 7.06 -5.79
CA THR A 105 12.58 8.18 -6.60
C THR A 105 13.98 7.95 -7.15
N ASP A 106 14.26 8.55 -8.29
CA ASP A 106 15.57 8.72 -8.88
C ASP A 106 16.26 10.03 -8.44
N ASN A 107 15.53 10.92 -7.72
CA ASN A 107 16.03 12.22 -7.28
C ASN A 107 15.53 12.60 -5.87
N ARG A 108 16.31 12.20 -4.86
CA ARG A 108 16.04 12.46 -3.44
C ARG A 108 15.72 13.94 -3.11
N ASN A 109 16.45 14.87 -3.73
CA ASN A 109 16.28 16.28 -3.41
C ASN A 109 14.95 16.84 -3.95
N ARG A 110 14.56 16.43 -5.15
CA ARG A 110 13.27 16.77 -5.75
C ARG A 110 12.15 16.27 -4.84
N THR A 111 12.15 14.98 -4.51
CA THR A 111 11.10 14.34 -3.71
C THR A 111 11.02 14.93 -2.30
N ALA A 112 12.16 15.19 -1.64
CA ALA A 112 12.17 15.83 -0.33
C ALA A 112 11.56 17.25 -0.37
N GLY A 113 11.81 17.99 -1.45
CA GLY A 113 11.19 19.30 -1.70
C GLY A 113 9.67 19.21 -1.88
N SER A 114 9.20 18.23 -2.69
CA SER A 114 7.78 17.97 -2.91
C SER A 114 7.08 17.59 -1.61
N MET A 115 7.63 16.64 -0.84
CA MET A 115 7.03 16.19 0.42
C MET A 115 6.90 17.33 1.43
N ARG A 116 7.95 18.14 1.60
CA ARG A 116 7.87 19.31 2.49
C ARG A 116 6.79 20.29 2.02
N HIS A 117 6.73 20.57 0.73
CA HIS A 117 5.71 21.45 0.16
C HIS A 117 4.30 20.92 0.38
N HIS A 118 4.06 19.61 0.19
CA HIS A 118 2.74 19.02 0.39
C HIS A 118 2.29 19.15 1.84
N PHE A 119 3.13 18.76 2.80
CA PHE A 119 2.80 18.92 4.22
C PHE A 119 2.52 20.39 4.58
N ASP A 120 3.43 21.30 4.24
CA ASP A 120 3.32 22.73 4.61
C ASP A 120 2.08 23.37 3.98
N LYS A 121 1.77 23.07 2.72
CA LYS A 121 0.65 23.67 1.97
C LYS A 121 -0.71 23.34 2.55
N PHE A 122 -0.85 22.15 3.12
CA PHE A 122 -2.12 21.66 3.64
C PHE A 122 -2.20 21.67 5.18
N GLY A 123 -1.36 22.47 5.84
CA GLY A 123 -1.44 22.71 7.28
C GLY A 123 -0.88 21.57 8.14
N GLY A 124 -0.04 20.74 7.54
CA GLY A 124 0.74 19.73 8.23
C GLY A 124 2.18 20.17 8.47
N ASN A 125 3.02 19.23 8.87
CA ASN A 125 4.45 19.45 9.11
C ASN A 125 5.23 18.18 8.83
N LEU A 126 6.21 18.26 7.93
CA LEU A 126 7.15 17.16 7.70
C LEU A 126 8.10 17.07 8.90
N GLY A 127 8.14 15.90 9.53
CA GLY A 127 8.94 15.61 10.71
C GLY A 127 10.29 14.96 10.39
N ALA A 128 11.01 14.61 11.44
CA ALA A 128 12.20 13.78 11.34
C ALA A 128 11.79 12.30 11.16
N SER A 129 12.66 11.49 10.54
CA SER A 129 12.48 10.04 10.45
C SER A 129 12.30 9.44 11.85
N GLY A 130 11.32 8.56 12.02
CA GLY A 130 10.97 7.95 13.30
C GLY A 130 9.99 8.77 14.15
N CYS A 131 9.50 9.91 13.68
CA CYS A 131 8.62 10.76 14.51
C CYS A 131 7.21 10.20 14.69
N VAL A 132 6.72 9.36 13.76
CA VAL A 132 5.39 8.75 13.83
C VAL A 132 5.38 7.24 13.63
N SER A 133 6.40 6.65 13.00
CA SER A 133 6.44 5.21 12.66
C SER A 133 6.36 4.28 13.87
N TRP A 134 6.71 4.75 15.06
CA TRP A 134 6.55 4.01 16.33
C TRP A 134 5.08 3.72 16.68
N SER A 135 4.13 4.45 16.11
CA SER A 135 2.68 4.27 16.33
C SER A 135 2.00 3.43 15.25
N PHE A 136 2.78 2.80 14.39
CA PHE A 136 2.30 1.89 13.34
C PHE A 136 3.01 0.54 13.43
N ASP A 137 2.26 -0.50 13.11
CA ASP A 137 2.78 -1.85 12.96
C ASP A 137 2.88 -2.20 11.48
N LYS A 138 4.01 -2.77 11.08
CA LYS A 138 4.16 -3.29 9.72
C LYS A 138 3.51 -4.66 9.64
N LYS A 139 2.45 -4.80 8.82
CA LYS A 139 1.69 -6.04 8.65
C LYS A 139 1.48 -6.36 7.18
N GLY A 140 1.29 -7.63 6.86
CA GLY A 140 0.65 -8.03 5.63
C GLY A 140 -0.85 -7.81 5.76
N VAL A 141 -1.48 -7.20 4.75
CA VAL A 141 -2.92 -6.91 4.74
C VAL A 141 -3.52 -7.46 3.45
N LEU A 142 -4.46 -8.37 3.59
CA LEU A 142 -5.24 -8.97 2.50
C LEU A 142 -6.68 -8.51 2.66
N VAL A 143 -7.27 -7.97 1.61
CA VAL A 143 -8.66 -7.50 1.59
C VAL A 143 -9.45 -8.32 0.60
N ILE A 144 -10.53 -8.94 1.04
CA ILE A 144 -11.50 -9.66 0.23
C ILE A 144 -12.78 -8.81 0.16
N ASP A 145 -13.20 -8.48 -1.06
CA ASP A 145 -14.48 -7.84 -1.34
C ASP A 145 -15.58 -8.92 -1.38
N ASN A 146 -16.60 -8.78 -0.55
CA ASN A 146 -17.71 -9.71 -0.44
C ASN A 146 -19.08 -9.03 -0.69
N GLU A 147 -19.10 -7.89 -1.42
CA GLU A 147 -20.35 -7.19 -1.78
C GLU A 147 -21.39 -8.12 -2.44
N ASP A 148 -20.93 -9.10 -3.23
CA ASP A 148 -21.79 -10.06 -3.92
C ASP A 148 -22.22 -11.24 -3.02
N GLY A 149 -21.69 -11.35 -1.78
CA GLY A 149 -21.99 -12.42 -0.83
C GLY A 149 -21.46 -13.79 -1.25
N ASP A 150 -20.38 -13.83 -2.02
CA ASP A 150 -19.81 -15.04 -2.59
C ASP A 150 -19.11 -15.94 -1.53
N TYR A 151 -18.73 -15.36 -0.40
CA TYR A 151 -17.95 -16.02 0.63
C TYR A 151 -18.66 -15.99 1.99
N ASP A 152 -18.61 -17.12 2.70
CA ASP A 152 -19.08 -17.25 4.08
C ASP A 152 -18.00 -16.75 5.07
N GLU A 153 -18.38 -15.87 6.00
CA GLU A 153 -17.48 -15.25 6.96
C GLU A 153 -16.75 -16.27 7.83
N GLU A 154 -17.50 -17.27 8.38
CA GLU A 154 -16.91 -18.27 9.26
C GLU A 154 -15.91 -19.14 8.52
N GLU A 155 -16.20 -19.49 7.23
CA GLU A 155 -15.29 -20.26 6.39
C GLU A 155 -14.02 -19.46 6.11
N VAL A 156 -14.13 -18.18 5.71
CA VAL A 156 -12.96 -17.33 5.42
C VAL A 156 -12.10 -17.15 6.66
N MET A 157 -12.73 -16.91 7.81
CA MET A 157 -12.01 -16.76 9.08
C MET A 157 -11.23 -18.01 9.46
N MET A 158 -11.86 -19.20 9.36
CA MET A 158 -11.19 -20.47 9.66
C MET A 158 -10.02 -20.72 8.73
N ASP A 159 -10.23 -20.52 7.41
CA ASP A 159 -9.17 -20.70 6.43
C ASP A 159 -8.00 -19.71 6.63
N ALA A 160 -8.29 -18.44 7.00
CA ALA A 160 -7.27 -17.44 7.31
C ALA A 160 -6.40 -17.88 8.50
N MET A 161 -7.05 -18.33 9.59
CA MET A 161 -6.33 -18.81 10.77
C MET A 161 -5.51 -20.07 10.46
N ASP A 162 -6.07 -21.03 9.73
CA ASP A 162 -5.36 -22.25 9.31
C ASP A 162 -4.19 -21.93 8.34
N ALA A 163 -4.31 -20.87 7.55
CA ALA A 163 -3.26 -20.38 6.66
C ALA A 163 -2.11 -19.68 7.40
N GLY A 164 -2.27 -19.33 8.68
CA GLY A 164 -1.27 -18.66 9.51
C GLY A 164 -1.46 -17.15 9.61
N ALA A 165 -2.69 -16.65 9.45
CA ALA A 165 -3.01 -15.25 9.70
C ALA A 165 -2.82 -14.88 11.18
N ASP A 166 -2.40 -13.64 11.43
CA ASP A 166 -2.23 -13.06 12.77
C ASP A 166 -3.57 -12.55 13.34
N ASP A 167 -4.43 -12.01 12.46
CA ASP A 167 -5.74 -11.48 12.84
C ASP A 167 -6.71 -11.47 11.65
N PHE A 168 -8.01 -11.37 11.94
CA PHE A 168 -9.09 -11.31 10.97
C PHE A 168 -10.16 -10.32 11.43
N GLU A 169 -10.56 -9.41 10.55
CA GLU A 169 -11.67 -8.47 10.76
C GLU A 169 -12.72 -8.66 9.67
N ALA A 170 -13.98 -8.73 10.05
CA ALA A 170 -15.12 -8.73 9.13
C ALA A 170 -15.95 -7.48 9.39
N GLU A 171 -16.21 -6.71 8.35
CA GLU A 171 -17.02 -5.50 8.37
C GLU A 171 -17.93 -5.51 7.14
N ASP A 172 -19.24 -5.61 7.39
CA ASP A 172 -20.29 -5.67 6.39
C ASP A 172 -19.91 -6.61 5.20
N ASP A 173 -19.51 -6.04 4.07
CA ASP A 173 -19.21 -6.77 2.83
C ASP A 173 -17.69 -6.92 2.58
N VAL A 174 -16.84 -6.77 3.62
CA VAL A 174 -15.38 -6.78 3.49
C VAL A 174 -14.73 -7.62 4.57
N PHE A 175 -13.80 -8.49 4.15
CA PHE A 175 -12.95 -9.22 5.07
C PHE A 175 -11.51 -8.74 4.95
N THR A 176 -10.91 -8.40 6.10
CA THR A 176 -9.51 -8.00 6.19
C THR A 176 -8.72 -9.01 7.00
N ILE A 177 -7.68 -9.55 6.39
CA ILE A 177 -6.80 -10.56 6.98
C ILE A 177 -5.45 -9.92 7.22
N TYR A 178 -4.95 -10.03 8.46
CA TYR A 178 -3.64 -9.51 8.83
C TYR A 178 -2.64 -10.65 9.01
N THR A 179 -1.39 -10.41 8.61
CA THR A 179 -0.29 -11.36 8.76
C THR A 179 0.95 -10.66 9.30
N LEU A 180 1.87 -11.41 9.87
CA LEU A 180 3.24 -10.93 10.00
C LEU A 180 3.83 -10.71 8.59
N PRO A 181 4.74 -9.71 8.40
CA PRO A 181 5.32 -9.44 7.08
C PRO A 181 6.05 -10.65 6.46
N ASP A 182 6.68 -11.47 7.31
CA ASP A 182 7.45 -12.62 6.86
C ASP A 182 6.55 -13.79 6.43
N ASP A 183 5.35 -13.92 7.00
CA ASP A 183 4.38 -14.97 6.71
C ASP A 183 3.44 -14.61 5.54
N PHE A 184 3.45 -13.36 5.09
CA PHE A 184 2.53 -12.83 4.08
C PHE A 184 2.42 -13.69 2.82
N ASN A 185 3.56 -14.08 2.23
CA ASN A 185 3.56 -14.84 0.99
C ASN A 185 3.01 -16.27 1.16
N ASP A 186 3.26 -16.89 2.31
CA ASP A 186 2.78 -18.23 2.62
C ASP A 186 1.27 -18.21 2.87
N VAL A 187 0.77 -17.21 3.61
CA VAL A 187 -0.68 -17.02 3.82
C VAL A 187 -1.40 -16.75 2.50
N VAL A 188 -0.86 -15.88 1.64
CA VAL A 188 -1.41 -15.65 0.28
C VAL A 188 -1.49 -16.94 -0.53
N ALA A 189 -0.45 -17.77 -0.50
CA ALA A 189 -0.41 -19.03 -1.24
C ALA A 189 -1.46 -20.02 -0.73
N ASN A 190 -1.63 -20.12 0.60
CA ASN A 190 -2.61 -20.99 1.25
C ASN A 190 -4.06 -20.53 1.01
N LEU A 191 -4.28 -19.22 0.84
CA LEU A 191 -5.59 -18.62 0.57
C LEU A 191 -5.87 -18.41 -0.93
N SER A 192 -5.19 -19.13 -1.82
CA SER A 192 -5.26 -18.96 -3.28
C SER A 192 -6.65 -19.23 -3.89
N LYS A 193 -7.60 -19.80 -3.14
CA LYS A 193 -9.00 -19.95 -3.54
C LYS A 193 -9.80 -18.65 -3.51
N TYR A 194 -9.33 -17.65 -2.76
CA TYR A 194 -9.98 -16.34 -2.63
C TYR A 194 -9.41 -15.33 -3.62
N THR A 195 -10.26 -14.37 -4.03
CA THR A 195 -9.85 -13.24 -4.85
C THR A 195 -9.64 -12.02 -3.96
N PHE A 196 -8.41 -11.51 -3.94
CA PHE A 196 -8.09 -10.33 -3.13
C PHE A 196 -8.35 -9.04 -3.92
N ALA A 197 -9.09 -8.12 -3.34
CA ALA A 197 -9.24 -6.74 -3.83
C ALA A 197 -7.96 -5.93 -3.58
N SER A 198 -7.23 -6.25 -2.50
CA SER A 198 -5.89 -5.73 -2.21
C SER A 198 -5.08 -6.79 -1.47
N ALA A 199 -3.77 -6.84 -1.73
CA ALA A 199 -2.86 -7.73 -1.03
C ALA A 199 -1.45 -7.11 -1.05
N GLN A 200 -1.01 -6.56 0.09
CA GLN A 200 0.30 -5.90 0.21
C GLN A 200 0.75 -5.74 1.66
N ILE A 201 2.01 -5.31 1.84
CA ILE A 201 2.53 -4.92 3.16
C ILE A 201 2.11 -3.48 3.45
N GLU A 202 1.56 -3.24 4.63
CA GLU A 202 1.02 -1.95 5.09
C GLU A 202 1.65 -1.52 6.41
N MET A 203 1.59 -0.22 6.67
CA MET A 203 1.82 0.36 8.00
C MET A 203 0.46 0.58 8.66
N VAL A 204 0.07 -0.30 9.57
CA VAL A 204 -1.23 -0.31 10.25
C VAL A 204 -1.12 0.51 11.53
N PRO A 205 -1.93 1.58 11.71
CA PRO A 205 -1.87 2.38 12.92
C PRO A 205 -2.37 1.61 14.15
N GLN A 206 -1.66 1.76 15.27
CA GLN A 206 -2.05 1.19 16.56
C GLN A 206 -3.21 1.96 17.21
N ASN A 207 -3.35 3.25 16.89
CA ASN A 207 -4.41 4.12 17.38
C ASN A 207 -4.85 5.09 16.29
N TYR A 208 -6.16 5.37 16.25
CA TYR A 208 -6.76 6.28 15.29
C TYR A 208 -7.00 7.66 15.86
N GLN A 209 -6.90 8.69 15.02
CA GLN A 209 -7.14 10.10 15.33
C GLN A 209 -8.39 10.57 14.60
N LYS A 210 -9.44 10.93 15.36
CA LYS A 210 -10.64 11.53 14.81
C LYS A 210 -10.44 13.03 14.56
N LEU A 211 -10.98 13.53 13.45
CA LEU A 211 -11.02 14.95 13.13
C LEU A 211 -12.48 15.43 13.22
N ASP A 212 -12.72 16.44 14.07
CA ASP A 212 -14.05 17.03 14.24
C ASP A 212 -14.21 18.37 13.49
N ASN A 213 -13.10 18.95 13.02
CA ASN A 213 -13.09 20.25 12.34
C ASN A 213 -13.15 20.04 10.83
N GLU A 214 -14.24 20.54 10.19
CA GLU A 214 -14.46 20.40 8.75
C GLU A 214 -13.34 20.99 7.87
N ASP A 215 -12.66 22.05 8.29
CA ASP A 215 -11.55 22.62 7.54
C ASP A 215 -10.32 21.72 7.61
N GLN A 216 -10.07 21.08 8.78
CA GLN A 216 -9.00 20.11 8.93
C GLN A 216 -9.28 18.84 8.09
N ILE A 217 -10.52 18.37 8.07
CA ILE A 217 -10.95 17.23 7.23
C ILE A 217 -10.66 17.53 5.76
N LYS A 218 -11.15 18.66 5.25
CA LYS A 218 -10.91 19.08 3.85
C LYS A 218 -9.43 19.25 3.49
N LEU A 219 -8.62 19.72 4.44
CA LEU A 219 -7.18 19.87 4.23
C LEU A 219 -6.49 18.51 4.25
N MET A 220 -6.92 17.58 5.12
CA MET A 220 -6.37 16.24 5.20
C MET A 220 -6.69 15.42 3.94
N GLU A 221 -7.93 15.47 3.44
CA GLU A 221 -8.32 14.85 2.17
C GLU A 221 -7.43 15.34 1.02
N LYS A 222 -7.25 16.67 0.90
CA LYS A 222 -6.40 17.25 -0.14
C LYS A 222 -4.93 16.88 0.00
N LEU A 223 -4.43 16.74 1.24
CA LEU A 223 -3.07 16.30 1.49
C LEU A 223 -2.87 14.87 0.98
N ILE A 224 -3.79 13.97 1.29
CA ILE A 224 -3.76 12.57 0.83
C ILE A 224 -3.83 12.54 -0.70
N ASP A 225 -4.83 13.21 -1.30
CA ASP A 225 -5.03 13.22 -2.76
C ASP A 225 -3.77 13.68 -3.51
N VAL A 226 -3.15 14.79 -3.07
CA VAL A 226 -1.93 15.33 -3.73
C VAL A 226 -0.73 14.41 -3.54
N MET A 227 -0.61 13.74 -2.38
CA MET A 227 0.45 12.76 -2.17
C MET A 227 0.23 11.51 -3.02
N GLU A 228 -1.02 11.03 -3.11
CA GLU A 228 -1.34 9.87 -3.95
C GLU A 228 -1.14 10.15 -5.44
N ASP A 229 -1.35 11.39 -5.88
CA ASP A 229 -1.13 11.82 -7.26
C ASP A 229 0.36 12.06 -7.60
N ASP A 230 1.26 12.17 -6.61
CA ASP A 230 2.69 12.35 -6.86
C ASP A 230 3.32 11.05 -7.40
N ASP A 231 4.00 11.15 -8.54
CA ASP A 231 4.61 10.01 -9.23
C ASP A 231 5.71 9.29 -8.43
N ASP A 232 6.35 9.98 -7.49
CA ASP A 232 7.38 9.40 -6.63
C ASP A 232 6.79 8.70 -5.41
N VAL A 233 5.54 8.99 -5.03
CA VAL A 233 4.87 8.37 -3.88
C VAL A 233 4.33 6.99 -4.26
N GLN A 234 4.67 5.99 -3.47
CA GLN A 234 4.18 4.62 -3.63
C GLN A 234 2.99 4.35 -2.71
N ASN A 235 3.15 4.66 -1.44
CA ASN A 235 2.14 4.43 -0.42
C ASN A 235 2.03 5.63 0.52
N VAL A 236 0.80 5.92 0.96
CA VAL A 236 0.49 6.89 2.02
C VAL A 236 -0.27 6.15 3.10
N TRP A 237 0.25 6.16 4.31
CA TRP A 237 -0.41 5.60 5.48
C TRP A 237 -0.66 6.69 6.51
N HIS A 238 -1.80 6.63 7.16
CA HIS A 238 -2.19 7.62 8.16
C HIS A 238 -3.07 6.99 9.23
N ASN A 239 -3.13 7.61 10.39
CA ASN A 239 -3.98 7.16 11.49
C ASN A 239 -5.29 7.96 11.60
N TRP A 240 -5.71 8.66 10.55
CA TRP A 240 -6.98 9.36 10.53
C TRP A 240 -8.15 8.38 10.51
N ASP A 241 -9.05 8.52 11.50
CA ASP A 241 -10.35 7.84 11.54
C ASP A 241 -11.33 8.61 10.63
N GLN A 242 -11.78 7.95 9.58
CA GLN A 242 -12.67 8.55 8.56
C GLN A 242 -14.15 8.20 8.75
N ASP A 243 -14.48 7.51 9.88
CA ASP A 243 -15.85 7.13 10.24
C ASP A 243 -16.61 8.25 10.99
#